data_ede2353cf97308c72d62b8b920cbbb28
#
_entry.id   ede2353cf97308c72d62b8b920cbbb28
#
_cell.length_a   1.000
_cell.length_b   1.000
_cell.length_c   1.000
_cell.angle_alpha   90.00
_cell.angle_beta   90.00
_cell.angle_gamma   90.00
#
_symmetry.space_group_name_H-M   'P 1'
#
loop_
_entity.id
_entity.type
_entity.pdbx_description
1 polymer ?
#
loop_
_entity_poly.entity_id
_entity_poly.type
_entity_poly.pdbx_seq_one_letter_code
_entity_poly.pdbx_strand_id
1 'polypeptide(L)'
;MSNIVLKNVCKSYDKEHYAVQDFSLEIPDREFVIFVGPSGCGKSTTLRMIAGLEEITSGELWIDGQLCNYVEAKDRDLSMVFQNYALYPNMTVYENMAFSLKIRKQPKDEVDKKVHEAAKMLGIEHLLDRRPAALSGGQKQRVAIGSAIMRRPKAFLMDEPLSNLDAKLRAQMRVELAKLHKELKTTVIYVTHDQTEAMTLGTKIIVMKDGVVQQADTPEQIYRYPANKFVAGFIGAPSMNFMETMVTERNGAVYLEGDGGVTLRARGENEMVLRRTYLGKMVILGLRPEDLQDEITASAHRICYKENQLKAFVDLREMIGAEAYLHMNTGKNLITARVPSEVPVTAKESITLYADMEKAQIFDPFTEENILSRPVEKEERATA
;
A
#
# COMPACT_ATOMS: atom_id res chain seq x y z
N MET A 1 -22.44 -11.42 7.32
CA MET A 1 -21.69 -10.18 7.01
C MET A 1 -20.58 -10.11 8.02
N SER A 2 -19.32 -10.11 7.61
CA SER A 2 -18.19 -10.10 8.56
C SER A 2 -17.69 -8.67 8.72
N ASN A 3 -17.97 -8.05 9.87
CA ASN A 3 -17.40 -6.76 10.23
C ASN A 3 -16.31 -6.98 11.29
N ILE A 4 -15.11 -6.45 11.03
CA ILE A 4 -13.98 -6.52 11.97
C ILE A 4 -13.67 -5.10 12.42
N VAL A 5 -13.74 -4.86 13.72
CA VAL A 5 -13.51 -3.53 14.31
C VAL A 5 -12.41 -3.60 15.36
N LEU A 6 -11.38 -2.79 15.18
CA LEU A 6 -10.33 -2.55 16.15
C LEU A 6 -10.54 -1.17 16.76
N LYS A 7 -10.52 -1.07 18.10
CA LYS A 7 -10.69 0.18 18.84
C LYS A 7 -9.50 0.39 19.77
N ASN A 8 -8.68 1.39 19.47
CA ASN A 8 -7.52 1.80 20.24
C ASN A 8 -6.60 0.62 20.65
N VAL A 9 -6.42 -0.31 19.70
CA VAL A 9 -5.64 -1.53 19.93
C VAL A 9 -4.16 -1.18 20.04
N CYS A 10 -3.54 -1.64 21.14
CA CYS A 10 -2.12 -1.49 21.39
C CYS A 10 -1.46 -2.85 21.63
N LYS A 11 -0.21 -2.99 21.19
CA LYS A 11 0.68 -4.10 21.53
C LYS A 11 2.02 -3.59 22.00
N SER A 12 2.41 -4.03 23.18
CA SER A 12 3.76 -3.87 23.72
C SER A 12 4.28 -5.21 24.21
N TYR A 13 5.57 -5.47 24.00
CA TYR A 13 6.25 -6.69 24.45
C TYR A 13 7.04 -6.48 25.75
N ASP A 14 7.49 -5.25 26.00
CA ASP A 14 8.38 -4.91 27.13
C ASP A 14 7.82 -3.83 28.06
N LYS A 15 6.60 -3.34 27.81
CA LYS A 15 5.91 -2.21 28.49
C LYS A 15 6.53 -0.82 28.25
N GLU A 16 7.66 -0.74 27.57
CA GLU A 16 8.33 0.53 27.25
C GLU A 16 8.09 0.94 25.80
N HIS A 17 8.06 -0.04 24.88
CA HIS A 17 7.91 0.20 23.44
C HIS A 17 6.64 -0.45 22.90
N TYR A 18 5.93 0.30 22.07
CA TYR A 18 4.73 -0.19 21.40
C TYR A 18 5.07 -0.67 19.98
N ALA A 19 4.83 -1.95 19.72
CA ALA A 19 4.87 -2.51 18.36
C ALA A 19 3.65 -2.08 17.53
N VAL A 20 2.51 -1.81 18.20
CA VAL A 20 1.30 -1.22 17.64
C VAL A 20 0.71 -0.28 18.69
N GLN A 21 0.38 0.94 18.27
CA GLN A 21 -0.12 1.99 19.16
C GLN A 21 -1.40 2.59 18.60
N ASP A 22 -2.44 2.63 19.43
CA ASP A 22 -3.74 3.29 19.17
C ASP A 22 -4.34 2.94 17.80
N PHE A 23 -4.25 1.67 17.44
CA PHE A 23 -4.73 1.20 16.15
C PHE A 23 -6.25 1.08 16.16
N SER A 24 -6.92 1.98 15.43
CA SER A 24 -8.37 2.00 15.29
C SER A 24 -8.74 1.87 13.82
N LEU A 25 -9.55 0.86 13.47
CA LEU A 25 -9.95 0.56 12.10
C LEU A 25 -11.27 -0.21 12.09
N GLU A 26 -12.16 0.17 11.19
CA GLU A 26 -13.33 -0.61 10.82
C GLU A 26 -13.13 -1.22 9.43
N ILE A 27 -13.34 -2.53 9.34
CA ILE A 27 -13.21 -3.32 8.11
C ILE A 27 -14.60 -3.90 7.80
N PRO A 28 -15.33 -3.31 6.85
CA PRO A 28 -16.62 -3.82 6.41
C PRO A 28 -16.52 -5.20 5.74
N ASP A 29 -17.67 -5.89 5.64
CA ASP A 29 -17.78 -7.16 4.92
C ASP A 29 -17.32 -7.02 3.46
N ARG A 30 -16.57 -8.02 2.97
CA ARG A 30 -16.09 -8.14 1.58
C ARG A 30 -15.04 -7.12 1.15
N GLU A 31 -14.48 -6.36 2.06
CA GLU A 31 -13.35 -5.47 1.76
C GLU A 31 -12.04 -6.25 1.57
N PHE A 32 -11.19 -5.75 0.66
CA PHE A 32 -9.81 -6.19 0.54
C PHE A 32 -8.90 -5.12 1.16
N VAL A 33 -8.62 -5.26 2.46
CA VAL A 33 -7.84 -4.29 3.22
C VAL A 33 -6.37 -4.69 3.22
N ILE A 34 -5.49 -3.75 2.90
CA ILE A 34 -4.05 -3.99 2.84
C ILE A 34 -3.32 -3.17 3.89
N PHE A 35 -2.54 -3.82 4.74
CA PHE A 35 -1.58 -3.17 5.62
C PHE A 35 -0.24 -3.08 4.92
N VAL A 36 0.26 -1.86 4.72
CA VAL A 36 1.53 -1.59 4.04
C VAL A 36 2.40 -0.64 4.87
N GLY A 37 3.71 -0.77 4.77
CA GLY A 37 4.68 0.06 5.49
C GLY A 37 6.05 -0.60 5.59
N PRO A 38 7.05 0.08 6.15
CA PRO A 38 8.40 -0.44 6.34
C PRO A 38 8.43 -1.72 7.17
N SER A 39 9.53 -2.46 7.10
CA SER A 39 9.75 -3.62 7.97
C SER A 39 9.72 -3.20 9.44
N GLY A 40 9.07 -4.00 10.29
CA GLY A 40 8.97 -3.72 11.72
C GLY A 40 7.91 -2.70 12.15
N CYS A 41 7.12 -2.11 11.24
CA CYS A 41 6.11 -1.10 11.60
C CYS A 41 4.79 -1.66 12.21
N GLY A 42 4.72 -2.95 12.58
CA GLY A 42 3.59 -3.52 13.30
C GLY A 42 2.55 -4.28 12.45
N LYS A 43 2.66 -4.36 11.13
CA LYS A 43 1.68 -5.01 10.22
C LYS A 43 1.35 -6.46 10.59
N SER A 44 2.38 -7.32 10.60
CA SER A 44 2.20 -8.75 10.94
C SER A 44 1.77 -8.95 12.38
N THR A 45 2.21 -8.08 13.30
CA THR A 45 1.75 -8.08 14.70
C THR A 45 0.25 -7.80 14.77
N THR A 46 -0.24 -6.77 14.06
CA THR A 46 -1.67 -6.45 14.00
C THR A 46 -2.46 -7.60 13.37
N LEU A 47 -1.97 -8.19 12.27
CA LEU A 47 -2.61 -9.35 11.65
C LEU A 47 -2.69 -10.54 12.60
N ARG A 48 -1.63 -10.83 13.36
CA ARG A 48 -1.60 -11.92 14.34
C ARG A 48 -2.51 -11.66 15.54
N MET A 49 -2.65 -10.40 16.00
CA MET A 49 -3.64 -10.04 17.01
C MET A 49 -5.06 -10.32 16.52
N ILE A 50 -5.40 -9.97 15.28
CA ILE A 50 -6.70 -10.29 14.67
C ILE A 50 -6.91 -11.80 14.59
N ALA A 51 -5.87 -12.55 14.20
CA ALA A 51 -5.91 -14.02 14.14
C ALA A 51 -6.06 -14.70 15.49
N GLY A 52 -5.75 -14.03 16.60
CA GLY A 52 -5.67 -14.63 17.95
C GLY A 52 -4.39 -15.43 18.19
N LEU A 53 -3.36 -15.15 17.40
CA LEU A 53 -2.02 -15.74 17.54
C LEU A 53 -1.08 -14.84 18.36
N GLU A 54 -1.53 -13.64 18.69
CA GLU A 54 -0.84 -12.65 19.50
C GLU A 54 -1.86 -11.97 20.42
N GLU A 55 -1.51 -11.77 21.67
CA GLU A 55 -2.38 -11.11 22.65
C GLU A 55 -2.39 -9.59 22.43
N ILE A 56 -3.56 -8.98 22.61
CA ILE A 56 -3.75 -7.55 22.64
C ILE A 56 -3.38 -7.02 24.03
N THR A 57 -2.49 -6.02 24.11
CA THR A 57 -2.11 -5.41 25.39
C THR A 57 -3.20 -4.51 25.95
N SER A 58 -3.83 -3.70 25.11
CA SER A 58 -4.99 -2.85 25.45
C SER A 58 -5.82 -2.53 24.22
N GLY A 59 -7.03 -2.01 24.40
CA GLY A 59 -8.00 -1.80 23.33
C GLY A 59 -8.88 -3.01 23.09
N GLU A 60 -9.69 -2.97 22.05
CA GLU A 60 -10.74 -3.97 21.78
C GLU A 60 -10.71 -4.43 20.33
N LEU A 61 -10.86 -5.74 20.14
CA LEU A 61 -11.09 -6.38 18.84
C LEU A 61 -12.48 -6.99 18.82
N TRP A 62 -13.28 -6.58 17.86
CA TRP A 62 -14.64 -7.08 17.63
C TRP A 62 -14.72 -7.78 16.27
N ILE A 63 -15.35 -8.94 16.23
CA ILE A 63 -15.65 -9.67 14.98
C ILE A 63 -17.14 -10.00 14.99
N ASP A 64 -17.90 -9.47 14.04
CA ASP A 64 -19.37 -9.61 13.96
C ASP A 64 -20.09 -9.21 15.26
N GLY A 65 -19.66 -8.13 15.89
CA GLY A 65 -20.24 -7.65 17.14
C GLY A 65 -19.86 -8.47 18.38
N GLN A 66 -18.99 -9.48 18.26
CA GLN A 66 -18.46 -10.24 19.39
C GLN A 66 -17.07 -9.72 19.77
N LEU A 67 -16.86 -9.40 21.05
CA LEU A 67 -15.54 -9.07 21.58
C LEU A 67 -14.64 -10.31 21.55
N CYS A 68 -13.52 -10.22 20.83
CA CYS A 68 -12.65 -11.34 20.54
C CYS A 68 -11.27 -11.29 21.24
N ASN A 69 -11.03 -10.36 22.13
CA ASN A 69 -9.74 -10.27 22.84
C ASN A 69 -9.29 -11.57 23.48
N TYR A 70 -10.23 -12.33 24.05
CA TYR A 70 -9.97 -13.58 24.79
C TYR A 70 -10.48 -14.83 24.06
N VAL A 71 -10.95 -14.69 22.81
CA VAL A 71 -11.39 -15.81 21.99
C VAL A 71 -10.18 -16.48 21.35
N GLU A 72 -10.03 -17.80 21.53
CA GLU A 72 -8.94 -18.56 20.92
C GLU A 72 -8.98 -18.48 19.37
N ALA A 73 -7.81 -18.55 18.74
CA ALA A 73 -7.68 -18.46 17.28
C ALA A 73 -8.56 -19.44 16.50
N LYS A 74 -8.73 -20.69 17.02
CA LYS A 74 -9.55 -21.73 16.38
C LYS A 74 -11.04 -21.39 16.32
N ASP A 75 -11.53 -20.53 17.26
CA ASP A 75 -12.94 -20.21 17.46
C ASP A 75 -13.33 -18.84 16.84
N ARG A 76 -12.35 -18.06 16.27
CA ARG A 76 -12.58 -16.80 15.59
C ARG A 76 -13.16 -16.95 14.19
N ASP A 77 -13.19 -18.16 13.65
CA ASP A 77 -13.63 -18.49 12.27
C ASP A 77 -12.89 -17.70 11.18
N LEU A 78 -11.59 -17.48 11.37
CA LEU A 78 -10.68 -16.85 10.43
C LEU A 78 -9.74 -17.90 9.82
N SER A 79 -9.24 -17.67 8.62
CA SER A 79 -8.20 -18.51 8.00
C SER A 79 -6.97 -17.67 7.69
N MET A 80 -5.79 -18.18 8.03
CA MET A 80 -4.53 -17.47 7.80
C MET A 80 -3.66 -18.19 6.77
N VAL A 81 -3.13 -17.43 5.83
CA VAL A 81 -2.09 -17.83 4.87
C VAL A 81 -0.79 -17.19 5.30
N PHE A 82 0.21 -18.00 5.61
CA PHE A 82 1.51 -17.57 6.11
C PHE A 82 2.50 -17.35 4.97
N GLN A 83 3.49 -16.52 5.19
CA GLN A 83 4.60 -16.23 4.28
C GLN A 83 5.33 -17.49 3.79
N ASN A 84 5.49 -18.50 4.65
CA ASN A 84 6.16 -19.76 4.35
C ASN A 84 5.17 -20.86 3.89
N TYR A 85 3.93 -20.47 3.50
CA TYR A 85 2.83 -21.35 3.06
C TYR A 85 2.26 -22.27 4.14
N ALA A 86 3.02 -22.67 5.15
CA ALA A 86 2.67 -23.57 6.26
C ALA A 86 2.01 -24.89 5.81
N LEU A 87 2.47 -25.46 4.68
CA LEU A 87 1.99 -26.75 4.19
C LEU A 87 2.65 -27.90 4.96
N TYR A 88 1.87 -28.94 5.23
CA TYR A 88 2.36 -30.17 5.82
C TYR A 88 3.20 -30.94 4.78
N PRO A 89 4.53 -31.09 4.97
CA PRO A 89 5.43 -31.60 3.94
C PRO A 89 5.22 -33.08 3.61
N ASN A 90 4.72 -33.85 4.57
CA ASN A 90 4.46 -35.27 4.44
C ASN A 90 3.10 -35.60 3.84
N MET A 91 2.23 -34.63 3.66
CA MET A 91 0.89 -34.77 3.08
C MET A 91 0.91 -34.39 1.61
N THR A 92 0.04 -35.04 0.81
CA THR A 92 -0.23 -34.61 -0.57
C THR A 92 -0.95 -33.27 -0.62
N VAL A 93 -1.07 -32.65 -1.81
CA VAL A 93 -1.89 -31.44 -2.01
C VAL A 93 -3.32 -31.68 -1.57
N TYR A 94 -3.91 -32.81 -2.00
CA TYR A 94 -5.25 -33.20 -1.58
C TYR A 94 -5.36 -33.25 -0.06
N GLU A 95 -4.43 -33.95 0.62
CA GLU A 95 -4.44 -34.07 2.07
C GLU A 95 -4.27 -32.75 2.81
N ASN A 96 -3.40 -31.84 2.31
CA ASN A 96 -3.24 -30.49 2.84
C ASN A 96 -4.57 -29.71 2.76
N MET A 97 -5.24 -29.74 1.60
CA MET A 97 -6.53 -29.06 1.42
C MET A 97 -7.63 -29.70 2.28
N ALA A 98 -7.71 -31.03 2.32
CA ALA A 98 -8.73 -31.76 3.05
C ALA A 98 -8.57 -31.72 4.58
N PHE A 99 -7.39 -31.36 5.09
CA PHE A 99 -7.00 -31.52 6.50
C PHE A 99 -8.00 -30.87 7.47
N SER A 100 -8.35 -29.61 7.24
CA SER A 100 -9.28 -28.87 8.12
C SER A 100 -10.69 -29.47 8.15
N LEU A 101 -11.17 -30.01 7.04
CA LEU A 101 -12.48 -30.66 6.93
C LEU A 101 -12.49 -32.02 7.61
N LYS A 102 -11.38 -32.78 7.48
CA LYS A 102 -11.21 -34.09 8.16
C LYS A 102 -11.20 -33.94 9.69
N ILE A 103 -10.52 -32.90 10.23
CA ILE A 103 -10.54 -32.61 11.68
C ILE A 103 -11.98 -32.29 12.15
N ARG A 104 -12.76 -31.59 11.34
CA ARG A 104 -14.18 -31.31 11.60
C ARG A 104 -15.11 -32.53 11.37
N LYS A 105 -14.54 -33.70 11.06
CA LYS A 105 -15.26 -34.96 10.81
C LYS A 105 -16.34 -34.86 9.73
N GLN A 106 -16.12 -34.05 8.67
CA GLN A 106 -17.06 -33.97 7.55
C GLN A 106 -17.05 -35.31 6.75
N PRO A 107 -18.20 -35.67 6.12
CA PRO A 107 -18.30 -36.86 5.29
C PRO A 107 -17.27 -36.87 4.15
N LYS A 108 -16.69 -38.03 3.86
CA LYS A 108 -15.61 -38.15 2.86
C LYS A 108 -16.01 -37.62 1.47
N ASP A 109 -17.23 -37.93 1.04
CA ASP A 109 -17.73 -37.53 -0.28
C ASP A 109 -17.88 -36.01 -0.39
N GLU A 110 -18.29 -35.35 0.70
CA GLU A 110 -18.34 -33.85 0.73
C GLU A 110 -16.95 -33.26 0.74
N VAL A 111 -16.00 -33.85 1.45
CA VAL A 111 -14.59 -33.38 1.46
C VAL A 111 -14.01 -33.50 0.06
N ASP A 112 -14.20 -34.67 -0.59
CA ASP A 112 -13.69 -34.89 -1.94
C ASP A 112 -14.25 -33.89 -2.95
N LYS A 113 -15.56 -33.70 -2.94
CA LYS A 113 -16.23 -32.71 -3.79
C LYS A 113 -15.66 -31.29 -3.58
N LYS A 114 -15.55 -30.81 -2.33
CA LYS A 114 -15.05 -29.48 -2.00
C LYS A 114 -13.58 -29.29 -2.41
N VAL A 115 -12.74 -30.31 -2.22
CA VAL A 115 -11.32 -30.27 -2.61
C VAL A 115 -11.18 -30.14 -4.12
N HIS A 116 -11.92 -30.94 -4.90
CA HIS A 116 -11.87 -30.86 -6.36
C HIS A 116 -12.42 -29.53 -6.89
N GLU A 117 -13.53 -29.01 -6.33
CA GLU A 117 -14.06 -27.70 -6.70
C GLU A 117 -13.03 -26.58 -6.48
N ALA A 118 -12.37 -26.55 -5.32
CA ALA A 118 -11.36 -25.55 -5.02
C ALA A 118 -10.07 -25.75 -5.83
N ALA A 119 -9.65 -27.02 -6.05
CA ALA A 119 -8.50 -27.31 -6.88
C ALA A 119 -8.70 -26.86 -8.34
N LYS A 120 -9.93 -27.03 -8.86
CA LYS A 120 -10.33 -26.56 -10.19
C LYS A 120 -10.31 -25.03 -10.27
N MET A 121 -10.89 -24.34 -9.28
CA MET A 121 -10.88 -22.87 -9.19
C MET A 121 -9.46 -22.31 -9.22
N LEU A 122 -8.51 -23.00 -8.55
CA LEU A 122 -7.11 -22.61 -8.43
C LEU A 122 -6.20 -23.16 -9.55
N GLY A 123 -6.76 -24.01 -10.46
CA GLY A 123 -6.00 -24.63 -11.55
C GLY A 123 -4.93 -25.62 -11.09
N ILE A 124 -5.15 -26.33 -9.96
CA ILE A 124 -4.20 -27.26 -9.34
C ILE A 124 -4.70 -28.70 -9.25
N GLU A 125 -5.78 -29.07 -9.95
CA GLU A 125 -6.33 -30.45 -9.95
C GLU A 125 -5.27 -31.51 -10.30
N HIS A 126 -4.42 -31.21 -11.28
CA HIS A 126 -3.36 -32.11 -11.74
C HIS A 126 -2.20 -32.27 -10.74
N LEU A 127 -2.25 -31.56 -9.62
CA LEU A 127 -1.24 -31.59 -8.56
C LEU A 127 -1.71 -32.31 -7.29
N LEU A 128 -2.97 -32.73 -7.20
CA LEU A 128 -3.60 -33.24 -5.97
C LEU A 128 -2.83 -34.39 -5.32
N ASP A 129 -2.19 -35.26 -6.10
CA ASP A 129 -1.42 -36.41 -5.60
C ASP A 129 0.04 -36.07 -5.28
N ARG A 130 0.49 -34.84 -5.61
CA ARG A 130 1.88 -34.43 -5.35
C ARG A 130 2.07 -33.98 -3.92
N ARG A 131 3.31 -34.05 -3.44
CA ARG A 131 3.72 -33.50 -2.14
C ARG A 131 4.34 -32.09 -2.33
N PRO A 132 4.34 -31.24 -1.29
CA PRO A 132 4.89 -29.87 -1.36
C PRO A 132 6.32 -29.78 -1.89
N ALA A 133 7.17 -30.77 -1.62
CA ALA A 133 8.54 -30.79 -2.13
C ALA A 133 8.64 -30.80 -3.68
N ALA A 134 7.62 -31.33 -4.37
CA ALA A 134 7.56 -31.42 -5.82
C ALA A 134 6.83 -30.23 -6.48
N LEU A 135 6.57 -29.13 -5.73
CA LEU A 135 5.81 -27.97 -6.19
C LEU A 135 6.71 -26.74 -6.33
N SER A 136 6.44 -25.90 -7.34
CA SER A 136 6.99 -24.57 -7.43
C SER A 136 6.43 -23.62 -6.34
N GLY A 137 7.05 -22.46 -6.11
CA GLY A 137 6.59 -21.47 -5.14
C GLY A 137 5.12 -21.06 -5.37
N GLY A 138 4.74 -20.72 -6.59
CA GLY A 138 3.36 -20.36 -6.92
C GLY A 138 2.37 -21.49 -6.78
N GLN A 139 2.79 -22.74 -7.04
CA GLN A 139 1.94 -23.89 -6.79
C GLN A 139 1.72 -24.11 -5.29
N LYS A 140 2.76 -23.97 -4.46
CA LYS A 140 2.64 -24.00 -2.99
C LYS A 140 1.69 -22.92 -2.49
N GLN A 141 1.79 -21.72 -3.04
CA GLN A 141 0.89 -20.59 -2.71
C GLN A 141 -0.57 -20.95 -3.00
N ARG A 142 -0.87 -21.45 -4.19
CA ARG A 142 -2.23 -21.87 -4.56
C ARG A 142 -2.76 -22.97 -3.63
N VAL A 143 -1.92 -23.92 -3.24
CA VAL A 143 -2.30 -24.97 -2.28
C VAL A 143 -2.60 -24.38 -0.90
N ALA A 144 -1.79 -23.41 -0.42
CA ALA A 144 -2.02 -22.73 0.86
C ALA A 144 -3.35 -21.96 0.85
N ILE A 145 -3.63 -21.22 -0.22
CA ILE A 145 -4.91 -20.54 -0.43
C ILE A 145 -6.06 -21.56 -0.49
N GLY A 146 -5.90 -22.65 -1.23
CA GLY A 146 -6.87 -23.73 -1.31
C GLY A 146 -7.21 -24.32 0.05
N SER A 147 -6.20 -24.58 0.87
CA SER A 147 -6.39 -25.06 2.25
C SER A 147 -7.17 -24.07 3.12
N ALA A 148 -6.91 -22.74 2.93
CA ALA A 148 -7.62 -21.69 3.64
C ALA A 148 -9.10 -21.58 3.23
N ILE A 149 -9.40 -21.72 1.94
CA ILE A 149 -10.76 -21.64 1.37
C ILE A 149 -11.66 -22.77 1.90
N MET A 150 -11.11 -23.95 2.15
CA MET A 150 -11.87 -25.11 2.62
C MET A 150 -12.69 -24.82 3.88
N ARG A 151 -12.23 -23.93 4.73
CA ARG A 151 -12.89 -23.57 5.98
C ARG A 151 -14.11 -22.68 5.80
N ARG A 152 -14.26 -22.01 4.63
CA ARG A 152 -15.23 -20.92 4.38
C ARG A 152 -15.22 -19.91 5.53
N PRO A 153 -14.07 -19.27 5.78
CA PRO A 153 -13.91 -18.40 6.94
C PRO A 153 -14.69 -17.10 6.77
N LYS A 154 -14.91 -16.39 7.86
CA LYS A 154 -15.45 -15.03 7.86
C LYS A 154 -14.50 -14.04 7.18
N ALA A 155 -13.19 -14.19 7.37
CA ALA A 155 -12.18 -13.42 6.66
C ALA A 155 -10.90 -14.23 6.44
N PHE A 156 -10.18 -13.88 5.38
CA PHE A 156 -8.83 -14.36 5.10
C PHE A 156 -7.80 -13.39 5.63
N LEU A 157 -6.81 -13.89 6.34
CA LEU A 157 -5.65 -13.16 6.81
C LEU A 157 -4.43 -13.64 6.03
N MET A 158 -3.72 -12.74 5.34
CA MET A 158 -2.59 -13.10 4.49
C MET A 158 -1.34 -12.32 4.91
N ASP A 159 -0.34 -13.03 5.47
CA ASP A 159 0.93 -12.44 5.93
C ASP A 159 1.99 -12.59 4.84
N GLU A 160 2.24 -11.54 4.06
CA GLU A 160 3.20 -11.48 2.94
C GLU A 160 3.17 -12.69 2.00
N PRO A 161 2.00 -13.09 1.48
CA PRO A 161 1.87 -14.39 0.80
C PRO A 161 2.65 -14.48 -0.51
N LEU A 162 2.99 -13.37 -1.16
CA LEU A 162 3.69 -13.36 -2.46
C LEU A 162 5.19 -13.02 -2.37
N SER A 163 5.72 -12.75 -1.16
CA SER A 163 7.10 -12.29 -0.97
C SER A 163 8.18 -13.26 -1.49
N ASN A 164 7.90 -14.58 -1.42
CA ASN A 164 8.83 -15.63 -1.83
C ASN A 164 8.73 -16.01 -3.33
N LEU A 165 8.00 -15.24 -4.13
CA LEU A 165 7.82 -15.48 -5.57
C LEU A 165 8.71 -14.55 -6.41
N ASP A 166 9.15 -15.03 -7.57
CA ASP A 166 9.79 -14.16 -8.57
C ASP A 166 8.81 -13.11 -9.12
N ALA A 167 9.34 -12.05 -9.75
CA ALA A 167 8.55 -10.90 -10.20
C ALA A 167 7.43 -11.28 -11.20
N LYS A 168 7.72 -12.20 -12.15
CA LYS A 168 6.75 -12.62 -13.17
C LYS A 168 5.59 -13.39 -12.53
N LEU A 169 5.92 -14.35 -11.67
CA LEU A 169 4.93 -15.16 -10.97
C LEU A 169 4.13 -14.32 -9.98
N ARG A 170 4.76 -13.37 -9.29
CA ARG A 170 4.09 -12.43 -8.39
C ARG A 170 3.04 -11.60 -9.14
N ALA A 171 3.40 -11.06 -10.32
CA ALA A 171 2.45 -10.32 -11.16
C ALA A 171 1.23 -11.17 -11.56
N GLN A 172 1.46 -12.43 -11.95
CA GLN A 172 0.38 -13.36 -12.29
C GLN A 172 -0.50 -13.66 -11.07
N MET A 173 0.10 -13.95 -9.92
CA MET A 173 -0.63 -14.27 -8.68
C MET A 173 -1.47 -13.10 -8.17
N ARG A 174 -1.03 -11.85 -8.34
CA ARG A 174 -1.87 -10.68 -8.03
C ARG A 174 -3.19 -10.69 -8.83
N VAL A 175 -3.11 -10.94 -10.13
CA VAL A 175 -4.32 -11.01 -10.99
C VAL A 175 -5.25 -12.14 -10.53
N GLU A 176 -4.69 -13.29 -10.17
CA GLU A 176 -5.45 -14.44 -9.69
C GLU A 176 -6.11 -14.16 -8.33
N LEU A 177 -5.40 -13.53 -7.39
CA LEU A 177 -5.96 -13.13 -6.09
C LEU A 177 -7.10 -12.12 -6.24
N ALA A 178 -6.96 -11.14 -7.13
CA ALA A 178 -8.03 -10.18 -7.41
C ALA A 178 -9.28 -10.86 -7.97
N LYS A 179 -9.14 -11.83 -8.86
CA LYS A 179 -10.26 -12.63 -9.40
C LYS A 179 -10.90 -13.47 -8.30
N LEU A 180 -10.07 -14.17 -7.52
CA LEU A 180 -10.51 -15.03 -6.42
C LEU A 180 -11.33 -14.25 -5.37
N HIS A 181 -10.88 -13.05 -5.00
CA HIS A 181 -11.63 -12.19 -4.08
C HIS A 181 -13.02 -11.84 -4.62
N LYS A 182 -13.12 -11.48 -5.90
CA LYS A 182 -14.42 -11.20 -6.56
C LYS A 182 -15.36 -12.40 -6.58
N GLU A 183 -14.82 -13.62 -6.71
CA GLU A 183 -15.59 -14.85 -6.72
C GLU A 183 -16.04 -15.26 -5.30
N LEU A 184 -15.13 -15.20 -4.34
CA LEU A 184 -15.40 -15.63 -2.95
C LEU A 184 -16.24 -14.62 -2.18
N LYS A 185 -16.18 -13.35 -2.52
CA LYS A 185 -16.89 -12.26 -1.83
C LYS A 185 -16.69 -12.31 -0.31
N THR A 186 -15.47 -12.57 0.13
CA THR A 186 -15.08 -12.71 1.53
C THR A 186 -14.09 -11.62 1.89
N THR A 187 -14.15 -11.09 3.10
CA THR A 187 -13.21 -10.08 3.61
C THR A 187 -11.79 -10.62 3.60
N VAL A 188 -10.84 -9.81 3.14
CA VAL A 188 -9.41 -10.14 3.11
C VAL A 188 -8.64 -9.05 3.85
N ILE A 189 -7.77 -9.45 4.78
CA ILE A 189 -6.75 -8.58 5.37
C ILE A 189 -5.39 -9.10 4.92
N TYR A 190 -4.67 -8.27 4.20
CA TYR A 190 -3.44 -8.62 3.51
C TYR A 190 -2.29 -7.75 3.99
N VAL A 191 -1.20 -8.35 4.38
CA VAL A 191 0.04 -7.66 4.76
C VAL A 191 1.04 -7.75 3.63
N THR A 192 1.64 -6.64 3.27
CA THR A 192 2.74 -6.59 2.31
C THR A 192 3.69 -5.41 2.58
N HIS A 193 4.89 -5.48 2.05
CA HIS A 193 5.79 -4.34 1.90
C HIS A 193 5.87 -3.86 0.44
N ASP A 194 5.21 -4.55 -0.51
CA ASP A 194 5.18 -4.20 -1.93
C ASP A 194 4.02 -3.24 -2.21
N GLN A 195 4.38 -2.01 -2.60
CA GLN A 195 3.41 -0.95 -2.92
C GLN A 195 2.55 -1.31 -4.14
N THR A 196 3.11 -2.04 -5.13
CA THR A 196 2.37 -2.44 -6.32
C THR A 196 1.25 -3.42 -5.95
N GLU A 197 1.51 -4.33 -5.00
CA GLU A 197 0.47 -5.21 -4.47
C GLU A 197 -0.63 -4.39 -3.79
N ALA A 198 -0.24 -3.43 -2.95
CA ALA A 198 -1.18 -2.57 -2.24
C ALA A 198 -2.08 -1.78 -3.20
N MET A 199 -1.49 -1.13 -4.20
CA MET A 199 -2.21 -0.30 -5.16
C MET A 199 -3.09 -1.10 -6.14
N THR A 200 -2.78 -2.39 -6.38
CA THR A 200 -3.50 -3.21 -7.37
C THR A 200 -4.57 -4.12 -6.79
N LEU A 201 -4.42 -4.56 -5.55
CA LEU A 201 -5.32 -5.51 -4.90
C LEU A 201 -6.29 -4.86 -3.92
N GLY A 202 -5.83 -3.80 -3.22
CA GLY A 202 -6.58 -3.20 -2.13
C GLY A 202 -7.82 -2.43 -2.59
N THR A 203 -8.94 -2.61 -1.89
CA THR A 203 -10.04 -1.66 -1.90
C THR A 203 -9.78 -0.54 -0.89
N LYS A 204 -9.05 -0.86 0.17
CA LYS A 204 -8.58 0.07 1.20
C LYS A 204 -7.14 -0.26 1.59
N ILE A 205 -6.30 0.77 1.72
CA ILE A 205 -4.91 0.65 2.14
C ILE A 205 -4.72 1.34 3.49
N ILE A 206 -4.02 0.69 4.40
CA ILE A 206 -3.61 1.22 5.69
C ILE A 206 -2.10 1.38 5.67
N VAL A 207 -1.62 2.60 5.57
CA VAL A 207 -0.19 2.90 5.61
C VAL A 207 0.24 3.01 7.06
N MET A 208 1.22 2.21 7.47
CA MET A 208 1.72 2.16 8.85
C MET A 208 3.19 2.58 8.93
N LYS A 209 3.53 3.30 10.00
CA LYS A 209 4.90 3.65 10.37
C LYS A 209 5.02 3.59 11.89
N ASP A 210 6.06 2.92 12.40
CA ASP A 210 6.42 2.88 13.82
C ASP A 210 5.24 2.53 14.75
N GLY A 211 4.45 1.53 14.36
CA GLY A 211 3.29 1.05 15.11
C GLY A 211 2.02 1.90 14.96
N VAL A 212 2.06 3.00 14.22
CA VAL A 212 0.95 3.96 14.08
C VAL A 212 0.42 3.99 12.66
N VAL A 213 -0.90 4.11 12.50
CA VAL A 213 -1.55 4.35 11.22
C VAL A 213 -1.27 5.79 10.76
N GLN A 214 -0.67 5.94 9.59
CA GLN A 214 -0.39 7.24 8.99
C GLN A 214 -1.54 7.72 8.11
N GLN A 215 -2.14 6.81 7.36
CA GLN A 215 -3.33 7.08 6.53
C GLN A 215 -4.07 5.77 6.27
N ALA A 216 -5.40 5.83 6.20
CA ALA A 216 -6.28 4.72 5.87
C ALA A 216 -7.31 5.18 4.83
N ASP A 217 -7.16 4.79 3.57
CA ASP A 217 -8.01 5.26 2.47
C ASP A 217 -7.96 4.32 1.26
N THR A 218 -8.70 4.67 0.19
CA THR A 218 -8.59 3.98 -1.10
C THR A 218 -7.20 4.20 -1.73
N PRO A 219 -6.73 3.30 -2.60
CA PRO A 219 -5.45 3.47 -3.31
C PRO A 219 -5.33 4.82 -4.02
N GLU A 220 -6.40 5.26 -4.69
CA GLU A 220 -6.42 6.53 -5.40
C GLU A 220 -6.25 7.73 -4.47
N GLN A 221 -6.95 7.74 -3.32
CA GLN A 221 -6.84 8.84 -2.34
C GLN A 221 -5.45 8.91 -1.71
N ILE A 222 -4.88 7.77 -1.33
CA ILE A 222 -3.52 7.74 -0.77
C ILE A 222 -2.47 8.24 -1.76
N TYR A 223 -2.62 7.91 -3.05
CA TYR A 223 -1.69 8.35 -4.08
C TYR A 223 -1.81 9.84 -4.39
N ARG A 224 -3.06 10.34 -4.55
CA ARG A 224 -3.34 11.72 -4.94
C ARG A 224 -3.29 12.72 -3.79
N TYR A 225 -3.70 12.29 -2.60
CA TYR A 225 -3.84 13.14 -1.41
C TYR A 225 -3.17 12.51 -0.20
N PRO A 226 -1.85 12.33 -0.23
CA PRO A 226 -1.12 11.78 0.91
C PRO A 226 -1.26 12.69 2.12
N ALA A 227 -1.59 12.12 3.28
CA ALA A 227 -1.84 12.88 4.50
C ALA A 227 -0.57 13.59 5.03
N ASN A 228 0.60 13.00 4.78
CA ASN A 228 1.87 13.56 5.23
C ASN A 228 3.01 13.20 4.28
N LYS A 229 4.17 13.80 4.49
CA LYS A 229 5.41 13.59 3.73
C LYS A 229 5.84 12.13 3.70
N PHE A 230 5.66 11.40 4.83
CA PHE A 230 6.00 9.99 4.88
C PHE A 230 5.16 9.17 3.89
N VAL A 231 3.83 9.32 3.91
CA VAL A 231 2.93 8.62 2.98
C VAL A 231 3.27 8.96 1.55
N ALA A 232 3.49 10.25 1.26
CA ALA A 232 3.86 10.73 -0.08
C ALA A 232 5.14 10.12 -0.63
N GLY A 233 6.17 10.01 0.23
CA GLY A 233 7.46 9.42 -0.14
C GLY A 233 7.46 7.90 -0.14
N PHE A 234 6.61 7.28 0.69
CA PHE A 234 6.51 5.83 0.76
C PHE A 234 5.69 5.27 -0.41
N ILE A 235 4.66 5.96 -0.88
CA ILE A 235 3.77 5.50 -1.96
C ILE A 235 4.19 6.10 -3.31
N GLY A 236 4.62 5.24 -4.22
CA GLY A 236 5.09 5.57 -5.57
C GLY A 236 6.50 5.02 -5.84
N ALA A 237 6.72 4.57 -7.06
CA ALA A 237 8.02 4.09 -7.56
C ALA A 237 8.29 4.71 -8.94
N PRO A 238 9.27 5.61 -9.04
CA PRO A 238 10.12 6.16 -7.98
C PRO A 238 9.36 6.99 -6.95
N SER A 239 10.00 7.22 -5.79
CA SER A 239 9.43 8.03 -4.69
C SER A 239 9.26 9.50 -5.10
N MET A 240 8.34 10.20 -4.42
CA MET A 240 8.14 11.65 -4.60
C MET A 240 9.43 12.42 -4.33
N ASN A 241 9.70 13.42 -5.16
CA ASN A 241 10.78 14.39 -4.94
C ASN A 241 10.35 15.39 -3.87
N PHE A 242 11.24 15.72 -2.93
CA PHE A 242 11.00 16.74 -1.91
C PHE A 242 12.05 17.85 -2.01
N MET A 243 11.59 19.09 -2.00
CA MET A 243 12.43 20.28 -2.05
C MET A 243 11.99 21.29 -0.98
N GLU A 244 12.91 21.78 -0.19
CA GLU A 244 12.64 22.91 0.71
C GLU A 244 12.54 24.19 -0.10
N THR A 245 11.45 24.94 0.08
CA THR A 245 11.16 26.13 -0.67
C THR A 245 10.62 27.24 0.21
N MET A 246 10.99 28.49 -0.09
CA MET A 246 10.42 29.70 0.51
C MET A 246 9.21 30.13 -0.29
N VAL A 247 8.13 30.45 0.39
CA VAL A 247 6.91 30.98 -0.24
C VAL A 247 7.05 32.48 -0.42
N THR A 248 7.05 32.95 -1.67
CA THR A 248 7.17 34.39 -2.02
C THR A 248 5.99 34.84 -2.87
N GLU A 249 5.75 36.16 -2.90
CA GLU A 249 4.74 36.76 -3.79
C GLU A 249 5.39 37.73 -4.74
N ARG A 250 5.09 37.63 -6.06
CA ARG A 250 5.54 38.52 -7.11
C ARG A 250 4.39 38.81 -8.07
N ASN A 251 4.11 40.11 -8.29
CA ASN A 251 3.05 40.55 -9.22
C ASN A 251 1.69 39.89 -8.99
N GLY A 252 1.32 39.68 -7.71
CA GLY A 252 0.05 39.06 -7.35
C GLY A 252 -0.02 37.53 -7.56
N ALA A 253 1.09 36.86 -7.86
CA ALA A 253 1.21 35.40 -7.96
C ALA A 253 2.15 34.86 -6.87
N VAL A 254 1.85 33.66 -6.35
CA VAL A 254 2.65 32.97 -5.32
C VAL A 254 3.66 32.05 -5.98
N TYR A 255 4.89 32.10 -5.50
CA TYR A 255 6.01 31.29 -5.99
C TYR A 255 6.65 30.51 -4.84
N LEU A 256 7.18 29.36 -5.19
CA LEU A 256 7.99 28.48 -4.36
C LEU A 256 9.43 28.58 -4.85
N GLU A 257 10.30 29.18 -4.02
CA GLU A 257 11.70 29.44 -4.34
C GLU A 257 12.62 28.55 -3.52
N GLY A 258 13.38 27.72 -4.19
CA GLY A 258 14.30 26.75 -3.57
C GLY A 258 15.74 26.92 -4.04
N ASP A 259 16.63 26.14 -3.46
CA ASP A 259 18.03 26.06 -3.85
C ASP A 259 18.20 25.67 -5.33
N GLY A 260 19.34 26.06 -5.94
CA GLY A 260 19.63 25.72 -7.33
C GLY A 260 18.84 26.53 -8.36
N GLY A 261 18.22 27.66 -7.95
CA GLY A 261 17.44 28.51 -8.83
C GLY A 261 16.03 27.98 -9.13
N VAL A 262 15.55 27.04 -8.34
CA VAL A 262 14.17 26.53 -8.41
C VAL A 262 13.23 27.70 -8.12
N THR A 263 12.36 28.02 -9.08
CA THR A 263 11.31 29.05 -8.92
C THR A 263 10.08 28.56 -9.65
N LEU A 264 9.08 28.09 -8.91
CA LEU A 264 7.89 27.47 -9.44
C LEU A 264 6.65 28.22 -8.95
N ARG A 265 5.73 28.55 -9.86
CA ARG A 265 4.50 29.24 -9.52
C ARG A 265 3.50 28.27 -8.91
N ALA A 266 3.02 28.55 -7.72
CA ALA A 266 1.93 27.81 -7.11
C ALA A 266 0.63 27.93 -7.93
N ARG A 267 -0.19 26.89 -7.94
CA ARG A 267 -1.44 26.84 -8.69
C ARG A 267 -2.55 26.19 -7.87
N GLY A 268 -3.79 26.41 -8.31
CA GLY A 268 -4.97 25.76 -7.71
C GLY A 268 -5.18 26.11 -6.23
N GLU A 269 -5.61 25.13 -5.46
CA GLU A 269 -5.88 25.28 -4.02
C GLU A 269 -4.60 25.59 -3.23
N ASN A 270 -3.45 25.07 -3.68
CA ASN A 270 -2.15 25.36 -3.06
C ASN A 270 -1.87 26.87 -3.00
N GLU A 271 -2.11 27.62 -4.08
CA GLU A 271 -1.84 29.05 -4.12
C GLU A 271 -2.62 29.80 -3.04
N MET A 272 -3.89 29.46 -2.84
CA MET A 272 -4.74 30.12 -1.83
C MET A 272 -4.26 29.86 -0.40
N VAL A 273 -3.94 28.61 -0.08
CA VAL A 273 -3.46 28.22 1.26
C VAL A 273 -2.09 28.84 1.54
N LEU A 274 -1.16 28.75 0.57
CA LEU A 274 0.17 29.31 0.69
C LEU A 274 0.14 30.84 0.90
N ARG A 275 -0.68 31.55 0.14
CA ARG A 275 -0.88 32.99 0.28
C ARG A 275 -1.37 33.38 1.66
N ARG A 276 -2.36 32.65 2.18
CA ARG A 276 -3.00 32.96 3.46
C ARG A 276 -2.13 32.64 4.67
N THR A 277 -1.38 31.54 4.63
CA THR A 277 -0.80 30.95 5.84
C THR A 277 0.71 30.88 5.84
N TYR A 278 1.33 30.73 4.65
CA TYR A 278 2.76 30.42 4.52
C TYR A 278 3.58 31.50 3.81
N LEU A 279 3.01 32.65 3.44
CA LEU A 279 3.76 33.72 2.80
C LEU A 279 4.95 34.15 3.67
N GLY A 280 6.17 34.18 3.09
CA GLY A 280 7.42 34.43 3.79
C GLY A 280 7.92 33.29 4.68
N LYS A 281 7.34 32.10 4.59
CA LYS A 281 7.75 30.90 5.36
C LYS A 281 8.29 29.82 4.46
N MET A 282 9.06 28.92 5.05
CA MET A 282 9.50 27.67 4.41
C MET A 282 8.39 26.64 4.36
N VAL A 283 8.34 25.88 3.27
CA VAL A 283 7.49 24.71 3.10
C VAL A 283 8.28 23.62 2.37
N ILE A 284 7.81 22.38 2.42
CA ILE A 284 8.38 21.27 1.63
C ILE A 284 7.48 21.06 0.42
N LEU A 285 8.03 21.32 -0.77
CA LEU A 285 7.39 21.01 -2.05
C LEU A 285 7.62 19.55 -2.41
N GLY A 286 6.54 18.81 -2.66
CA GLY A 286 6.55 17.45 -3.17
C GLY A 286 6.11 17.40 -4.63
N LEU A 287 6.92 16.79 -5.50
CA LEU A 287 6.61 16.56 -6.91
C LEU A 287 6.85 15.09 -7.27
N ARG A 288 5.86 14.45 -7.85
CA ARG A 288 6.05 13.07 -8.33
C ARG A 288 6.95 13.04 -9.57
N PRO A 289 7.74 11.98 -9.78
CA PRO A 289 8.62 11.86 -10.95
C PRO A 289 7.90 12.00 -12.30
N GLU A 290 6.67 11.54 -12.44
CA GLU A 290 5.83 11.65 -13.63
C GLU A 290 5.20 13.04 -13.83
N ASP A 291 5.21 13.90 -12.80
CA ASP A 291 4.74 15.28 -12.88
C ASP A 291 5.86 16.26 -13.27
N LEU A 292 7.07 15.76 -13.50
CA LEU A 292 8.20 16.46 -14.11
C LEU A 292 8.33 16.00 -15.57
N GLN A 293 7.84 16.82 -16.52
CA GLN A 293 7.66 16.41 -17.91
C GLN A 293 8.62 17.16 -18.84
N ASP A 294 9.08 16.47 -19.90
CA ASP A 294 9.80 17.12 -21.00
C ASP A 294 8.87 18.07 -21.78
N GLU A 295 9.45 18.90 -22.66
CA GLU A 295 8.71 19.93 -23.39
C GLU A 295 7.60 19.36 -24.26
N ILE A 296 7.83 18.22 -24.91
CA ILE A 296 6.84 17.60 -25.81
C ILE A 296 5.64 17.12 -25.02
N THR A 297 5.89 16.37 -23.94
CA THR A 297 4.86 15.85 -23.05
C THR A 297 4.12 16.97 -22.35
N ALA A 298 4.84 17.98 -21.84
CA ALA A 298 4.26 19.14 -21.18
C ALA A 298 3.37 19.97 -22.10
N SER A 299 3.76 20.12 -23.36
CA SER A 299 2.94 20.80 -24.38
C SER A 299 1.65 20.03 -24.69
N ALA A 300 1.74 18.72 -24.79
CA ALA A 300 0.57 17.86 -25.01
C ALA A 300 -0.42 17.95 -23.83
N HIS A 301 0.08 18.05 -22.62
CA HIS A 301 -0.73 18.18 -21.39
C HIS A 301 -1.08 19.65 -21.05
N ARG A 302 -0.65 20.62 -21.84
CA ARG A 302 -0.89 22.07 -21.65
C ARG A 302 -0.34 22.64 -20.35
N ILE A 303 0.78 22.10 -19.87
CA ILE A 303 1.47 22.57 -18.65
C ILE A 303 2.80 23.27 -18.95
N CYS A 304 3.10 23.57 -20.22
CA CYS A 304 4.32 24.19 -20.70
C CYS A 304 4.34 25.71 -20.37
N TYR A 305 4.39 26.05 -19.07
CA TYR A 305 4.47 27.42 -18.60
C TYR A 305 5.90 27.79 -18.23
N LYS A 306 6.35 28.99 -18.63
CA LYS A 306 7.70 29.47 -18.29
C LYS A 306 7.96 29.56 -16.78
N GLU A 307 6.91 29.84 -16.02
CA GLU A 307 6.97 29.93 -14.55
C GLU A 307 7.10 28.58 -13.84
N ASN A 308 6.99 27.47 -14.58
CA ASN A 308 7.07 26.12 -14.02
C ASN A 308 8.20 25.31 -14.64
N GLN A 309 9.17 26.00 -15.26
CA GLN A 309 10.39 25.37 -15.76
C GLN A 309 11.35 25.05 -14.63
N LEU A 310 11.85 23.82 -14.64
CA LEU A 310 12.90 23.32 -13.76
C LEU A 310 14.11 22.91 -14.60
N LYS A 311 15.22 23.62 -14.43
CA LYS A 311 16.48 23.26 -15.07
C LYS A 311 17.27 22.36 -14.15
N ALA A 312 17.68 21.20 -14.65
CA ALA A 312 18.41 20.21 -13.89
C ALA A 312 19.58 19.64 -14.70
N PHE A 313 20.60 19.21 -14.01
CA PHE A 313 21.74 18.49 -14.58
C PHE A 313 21.53 16.98 -14.39
N VAL A 314 21.58 16.19 -15.47
CA VAL A 314 21.36 14.74 -15.44
C VAL A 314 22.62 14.03 -14.99
N ASP A 315 22.58 13.44 -13.80
CA ASP A 315 23.68 12.63 -13.27
C ASP A 315 23.67 11.21 -13.84
N LEU A 316 22.47 10.62 -13.94
CA LEU A 316 22.28 9.25 -14.45
C LEU A 316 20.95 9.16 -15.20
N ARG A 317 20.97 8.44 -16.31
CA ARG A 317 19.77 8.00 -17.04
C ARG A 317 19.61 6.50 -16.93
N GLU A 318 18.50 6.04 -16.35
CA GLU A 318 18.17 4.63 -16.19
C GLU A 318 17.03 4.26 -17.15
N MET A 319 17.31 3.34 -18.09
CA MET A 319 16.33 2.90 -19.09
C MET A 319 15.46 1.77 -18.55
N ILE A 320 14.13 1.97 -18.55
CA ILE A 320 13.15 0.99 -18.07
C ILE A 320 12.13 0.68 -19.19
N GLY A 321 12.64 0.20 -20.31
CA GLY A 321 11.80 -0.12 -21.46
C GLY A 321 11.29 1.10 -22.21
N ALA A 322 9.99 1.36 -22.19
CA ALA A 322 9.36 2.50 -22.87
C ALA A 322 9.56 3.83 -22.13
N GLU A 323 10.13 3.81 -20.94
CA GLU A 323 10.35 4.97 -20.08
C GLU A 323 11.81 5.02 -19.63
N ALA A 324 12.26 6.19 -19.19
CA ALA A 324 13.53 6.39 -18.55
C ALA A 324 13.35 7.18 -17.24
N TYR A 325 14.14 6.83 -16.23
CA TYR A 325 14.30 7.64 -15.04
C TYR A 325 15.53 8.51 -15.22
N LEU A 326 15.35 9.81 -15.05
CA LEU A 326 16.43 10.79 -15.04
C LEU A 326 16.73 11.15 -13.59
N HIS A 327 17.86 10.67 -13.08
CA HIS A 327 18.38 11.11 -11.79
C HIS A 327 19.18 12.37 -11.99
N MET A 328 18.77 13.45 -11.35
CA MET A 328 19.23 14.80 -11.64
C MET A 328 19.51 15.58 -10.37
N ASN A 329 20.25 16.66 -10.51
CA ASN A 329 20.42 17.64 -9.45
C ASN A 329 20.06 19.06 -9.92
N THR A 330 19.54 19.86 -8.99
CA THR A 330 19.27 21.29 -9.14
C THR A 330 20.03 22.06 -8.06
N GLY A 331 21.36 21.91 -8.04
CA GLY A 331 22.20 22.40 -6.94
C GLY A 331 22.21 21.43 -5.76
N LYS A 332 21.50 21.73 -4.66
CA LYS A 332 21.44 20.83 -3.48
C LYS A 332 20.35 19.76 -3.57
N ASN A 333 19.36 19.95 -4.43
CA ASN A 333 18.25 19.02 -4.51
C ASN A 333 18.55 17.88 -5.49
N LEU A 334 18.47 16.64 -5.01
CA LEU A 334 18.45 15.46 -5.86
C LEU A 334 17.01 15.16 -6.23
N ILE A 335 16.74 15.07 -7.53
CA ILE A 335 15.39 14.84 -8.06
C ILE A 335 15.41 13.74 -9.13
N THR A 336 14.31 13.05 -9.26
CA THR A 336 14.09 12.03 -10.29
C THR A 336 12.89 12.44 -11.14
N ALA A 337 13.03 12.43 -12.46
CA ALA A 337 11.91 12.52 -13.39
C ALA A 337 11.68 11.18 -14.11
N ARG A 338 10.43 10.91 -14.42
CA ARG A 338 10.01 9.77 -15.25
C ARG A 338 9.55 10.32 -16.59
N VAL A 339 10.30 10.02 -17.64
CA VAL A 339 10.07 10.56 -18.99
C VAL A 339 9.99 9.43 -20.02
N PRO A 340 9.38 9.68 -21.22
CA PRO A 340 9.45 8.73 -22.34
C PRO A 340 10.90 8.39 -22.71
N SER A 341 11.15 7.15 -23.13
CA SER A 341 12.50 6.68 -23.51
C SER A 341 13.10 7.43 -24.69
N GLU A 342 12.27 8.07 -25.50
CA GLU A 342 12.66 8.84 -26.69
C GLU A 342 13.24 10.23 -26.36
N VAL A 343 13.11 10.72 -25.13
CA VAL A 343 13.65 12.02 -24.73
C VAL A 343 15.17 12.03 -24.95
N PRO A 344 15.68 12.93 -25.84
CA PRO A 344 17.08 12.91 -26.27
C PRO A 344 17.99 13.59 -25.27
N VAL A 345 18.17 13.01 -24.09
CA VAL A 345 19.08 13.50 -23.06
C VAL A 345 19.95 12.36 -22.57
N THR A 346 21.25 12.63 -22.38
CA THR A 346 22.20 11.67 -21.82
C THR A 346 22.73 12.17 -20.46
N ALA A 347 23.44 11.26 -19.75
CA ALA A 347 24.12 11.64 -18.53
C ALA A 347 25.15 12.75 -18.79
N LYS A 348 25.32 13.66 -17.84
CA LYS A 348 26.17 14.86 -17.88
C LYS A 348 25.65 15.98 -18.79
N GLU A 349 24.40 15.94 -19.19
CA GLU A 349 23.74 17.02 -19.91
C GLU A 349 22.72 17.75 -19.02
N SER A 350 22.40 18.99 -19.40
CA SER A 350 21.32 19.74 -18.74
C SER A 350 20.01 19.55 -19.48
N ILE A 351 18.92 19.41 -18.74
CA ILE A 351 17.57 19.34 -19.29
C ILE A 351 16.69 20.42 -18.64
N THR A 352 15.71 20.91 -19.40
CA THR A 352 14.62 21.70 -18.85
C THR A 352 13.37 20.85 -18.82
N LEU A 353 12.80 20.72 -17.65
CA LEU A 353 11.52 20.04 -17.41
C LEU A 353 10.45 21.03 -16.99
N TYR A 354 9.21 20.63 -17.10
CA TYR A 354 8.04 21.41 -16.71
C TYR A 354 7.32 20.70 -15.58
N ALA A 355 7.17 21.37 -14.44
CA ALA A 355 6.46 20.82 -13.29
C ALA A 355 4.95 21.03 -13.42
N ASP A 356 4.17 19.97 -13.26
CA ASP A 356 2.71 20.05 -13.11
C ASP A 356 2.34 20.51 -11.69
N MET A 357 2.28 21.81 -11.52
CA MET A 357 2.05 22.44 -10.21
C MET A 357 0.61 22.31 -9.71
N GLU A 358 -0.33 21.83 -10.52
CA GLU A 358 -1.68 21.49 -10.07
C GLU A 358 -1.71 20.20 -9.24
N LYS A 359 -0.73 19.31 -9.48
CA LYS A 359 -0.54 18.07 -8.74
C LYS A 359 0.50 18.15 -7.62
N ALA A 360 1.17 19.30 -7.50
CA ALA A 360 2.16 19.52 -6.45
C ALA A 360 1.55 19.30 -5.07
N GLN A 361 2.30 18.60 -4.21
CA GLN A 361 1.96 18.42 -2.80
C GLN A 361 2.82 19.36 -1.96
N ILE A 362 2.22 19.96 -0.95
CA ILE A 362 2.93 20.87 -0.06
C ILE A 362 2.81 20.36 1.37
N PHE A 363 3.93 20.30 2.07
CA PHE A 363 3.97 19.82 3.45
C PHE A 363 4.53 20.91 4.36
N ASP A 364 3.97 20.99 5.56
CA ASP A 364 4.51 21.80 6.62
C ASP A 364 5.88 21.24 7.06
N PRO A 365 6.93 22.08 7.18
CA PRO A 365 8.28 21.58 7.47
C PRO A 365 8.47 21.03 8.89
N PHE A 366 7.57 21.34 9.83
CA PHE A 366 7.66 20.92 11.24
C PHE A 366 6.78 19.70 11.55
N THR A 367 5.52 19.73 11.07
CA THR A 367 4.58 18.64 11.31
C THR A 367 4.67 17.53 10.25
N GLU A 368 5.26 17.85 9.09
CA GLU A 368 5.28 17.02 7.88
C GLU A 368 3.88 16.71 7.33
N GLU A 369 2.83 17.34 7.85
CA GLU A 369 1.47 17.18 7.37
C GLU A 369 1.29 17.90 6.02
N ASN A 370 0.45 17.32 5.16
CA ASN A 370 0.06 17.95 3.90
C ASN A 370 -0.87 19.14 4.20
N ILE A 371 -0.51 20.34 3.74
CA ILE A 371 -1.30 21.55 4.00
C ILE A 371 -2.69 21.56 3.37
N LEU A 372 -2.93 20.69 2.38
CA LEU A 372 -4.23 20.47 1.73
C LEU A 372 -4.93 19.21 2.22
N SER A 373 -4.37 18.49 3.21
CA SER A 373 -5.05 17.31 3.72
C SER A 373 -6.44 17.74 4.20
N ARG A 374 -7.48 17.23 3.53
CA ARG A 374 -8.84 17.39 4.01
C ARG A 374 -8.85 16.78 5.40
N PRO A 375 -9.37 17.48 6.43
CA PRO A 375 -9.61 16.83 7.71
C PRO A 375 -10.40 15.56 7.36
N VAL A 376 -9.92 14.41 7.80
CA VAL A 376 -10.74 13.19 7.80
C VAL A 376 -12.06 13.64 8.41
N GLU A 377 -13.14 13.62 7.62
CA GLU A 377 -14.47 13.93 8.13
C GLU A 377 -14.62 13.03 9.34
N LYS A 378 -14.50 13.63 10.53
CA LYS A 378 -14.98 13.00 11.73
C LYS A 378 -16.46 12.87 11.44
N GLU A 379 -16.88 11.64 11.03
CA GLU A 379 -18.29 11.32 11.02
C GLU A 379 -18.84 11.83 12.34
N GLU A 380 -19.56 12.95 12.26
CA GLU A 380 -20.37 13.40 13.36
C GLU A 380 -21.25 12.22 13.70
N ARG A 381 -20.91 11.56 14.78
CA ARG A 381 -21.79 10.59 15.41
C ARG A 381 -23.05 11.38 15.68
N ALA A 382 -24.05 11.16 14.85
CA ALA A 382 -25.40 11.58 15.12
C ALA A 382 -25.75 11.05 16.51
N THR A 383 -25.73 11.95 17.47
CA THR A 383 -26.45 11.81 18.72
C THR A 383 -27.93 11.90 18.38
N ALA A 384 -28.63 10.80 18.36
CA ALA A 384 -30.05 10.69 18.65
C ALA A 384 -30.33 9.23 19.06
#